data_f232273635c845732a424a88d445c8ea
#
_entry.id   f232273635c845732a424a88d445c8ea
#
_cell.length_a   1.000
_cell.length_b   1.000
_cell.length_c   1.000
_cell.angle_alpha   90.00
_cell.angle_beta   90.00
_cell.angle_gamma   90.00
#
_symmetry.space_group_name_H-M   'P 1'
#
loop_
_entity.id
_entity.type
_entity.pdbx_description
1 polymer ?
#
loop_
_entity_poly.entity_id
_entity_poly.type
_entity_poly.pdbx_seq_one_letter_code
_entity_poly.pdbx_strand_id
1 'polypeptide(L)'
;MLGSLMKSGVEITNDAAQADALIVNTCSFIDSAQEESVDTILESVELRDANRRGQAVIVSGCLSQRFREELPKLLPEVDAFMGIDQVARVGDIVGKAIASRAEKNGNEKLKIKNSKTKISARLNELEKNRDLSAREKEESLRGTDKFGKTKTVVAASRESAANLSLAEGTAAFSRNAATIFDVTSRPVFIPDFETPRFRLTPKHFAYLKIAEGCNHPCSFCIIPRMRGSHRSRTQKDIVAEAKALIADGVKEINLISQDSTYYGLDLRPNHSRAISSPEKFSAAAKSLAADATTICSLLRELNSIKGDFWIRLLYTHPAHWTDELIQTIADCKKVARYVDIPLQHIHENMLERMRRETSQQYIVDLIQKIRAGIPGIALRTTFIVGFPGETESSFETLLDFVRETKFERLGVFTYSQEDGTLAGKMAGQIPDKVKQKRRELVMAAQHKIARQVSENFVGREIKVLVEGQANEKQLQQANVSSWEHGLIREAETSKLQIQNYLIARGEADAPDIDGRIYIRGRLPIGEFAKVKIIGHTDYDLIAEPVA
;
A
#
# COMPACT_ATOMS: atom_id res chain seq x y z
N MET A 1 -9.74 10.61 -5.12
CA MET A 1 -10.21 10.56 -6.52
C MET A 1 -11.72 10.33 -6.60
N LEU A 2 -12.30 9.19 -6.15
CA LEU A 2 -13.75 8.93 -6.24
C LEU A 2 -14.61 10.05 -5.65
N GLY A 3 -14.31 10.51 -4.43
CA GLY A 3 -15.04 11.61 -3.81
C GLY A 3 -14.99 12.91 -4.62
N SER A 4 -13.84 13.23 -5.24
CA SER A 4 -13.71 14.42 -6.10
C SER A 4 -14.53 14.29 -7.37
N LEU A 5 -14.60 13.10 -7.98
CA LEU A 5 -15.47 12.81 -9.12
C LEU A 5 -16.93 13.00 -8.77
N MET A 6 -17.39 12.40 -7.67
CA MET A 6 -18.78 12.54 -7.21
C MET A 6 -19.13 14.00 -6.89
N LYS A 7 -18.22 14.77 -6.28
CA LYS A 7 -18.41 16.22 -6.04
C LYS A 7 -18.54 17.00 -7.35
N SER A 8 -17.87 16.55 -8.41
CA SER A 8 -17.99 17.14 -9.77
C SER A 8 -19.24 16.67 -10.53
N GLY A 9 -20.15 15.93 -9.89
CA GLY A 9 -21.35 15.43 -10.52
C GLY A 9 -21.15 14.20 -11.40
N VAL A 10 -20.00 13.52 -11.29
CA VAL A 10 -19.69 12.29 -12.03
C VAL A 10 -20.32 11.10 -11.30
N GLU A 11 -21.13 10.32 -12.00
CA GLU A 11 -21.70 9.07 -11.49
C GLU A 11 -20.66 7.95 -11.59
N ILE A 12 -20.58 7.12 -10.56
CA ILE A 12 -19.64 6.01 -10.47
C ILE A 12 -20.39 4.70 -10.74
N THR A 13 -19.92 3.91 -11.70
CA THR A 13 -20.46 2.58 -11.99
C THR A 13 -19.37 1.50 -11.90
N ASN A 14 -19.77 0.28 -11.52
CA ASN A 14 -18.93 -0.91 -11.57
C ASN A 14 -19.00 -1.64 -12.92
N ASP A 15 -19.90 -1.22 -13.81
CA ASP A 15 -20.02 -1.79 -15.15
C ASP A 15 -19.22 -0.94 -16.15
N ALA A 16 -18.04 -1.44 -16.50
CA ALA A 16 -17.15 -0.77 -17.43
C ALA A 16 -17.76 -0.59 -18.84
N ALA A 17 -18.71 -1.44 -19.24
CA ALA A 17 -19.35 -1.34 -20.56
C ALA A 17 -20.33 -0.16 -20.65
N GLN A 18 -20.90 0.27 -19.53
CA GLN A 18 -21.84 1.40 -19.44
C GLN A 18 -21.17 2.75 -19.20
N ALA A 19 -19.88 2.76 -18.96
CA ALA A 19 -19.14 3.96 -18.63
C ALA A 19 -18.84 4.86 -19.84
N ASP A 20 -18.78 6.18 -19.63
CA ASP A 20 -18.26 7.14 -20.61
C ASP A 20 -16.75 7.32 -20.52
N ALA A 21 -16.17 7.03 -19.35
CA ALA A 21 -14.73 7.01 -19.15
C ALA A 21 -14.30 5.86 -18.23
N LEU A 22 -13.16 5.25 -18.56
CA LEU A 22 -12.48 4.24 -17.77
C LEU A 22 -11.25 4.88 -17.12
N ILE A 23 -11.15 4.85 -15.79
CA ILE A 23 -9.99 5.40 -15.07
C ILE A 23 -9.20 4.25 -14.46
N VAL A 24 -7.98 4.04 -14.94
CA VAL A 24 -7.06 3.04 -14.45
C VAL A 24 -6.13 3.69 -13.42
N ASN A 25 -6.30 3.32 -12.14
CA ASN A 25 -5.38 3.76 -11.09
C ASN A 25 -4.22 2.79 -10.99
N THR A 26 -3.01 3.27 -11.24
CA THR A 26 -1.82 2.45 -11.48
C THR A 26 -0.85 2.46 -10.30
N CYS A 27 -0.14 1.35 -10.12
CA CYS A 27 1.03 1.23 -9.28
C CYS A 27 2.30 1.14 -10.13
N SER A 28 3.45 1.54 -9.57
CA SER A 28 4.76 1.44 -10.24
C SER A 28 5.88 1.28 -9.22
N PHE A 29 5.61 0.58 -8.12
CA PHE A 29 6.58 0.40 -7.05
C PHE A 29 7.55 -0.75 -7.34
N ILE A 30 7.05 -1.84 -7.89
CA ILE A 30 7.82 -3.03 -8.30
C ILE A 30 7.40 -3.45 -9.72
N ASP A 31 8.25 -4.24 -10.39
CA ASP A 31 8.02 -4.69 -11.76
C ASP A 31 6.68 -5.38 -11.97
N SER A 32 6.32 -6.33 -11.11
CA SER A 32 5.03 -7.04 -11.21
C SER A 32 3.82 -6.10 -11.13
N ALA A 33 3.88 -5.07 -10.28
CA ALA A 33 2.82 -4.06 -10.18
C ALA A 33 2.78 -3.12 -11.41
N GLN A 34 3.92 -2.91 -12.08
CA GLN A 34 3.96 -2.19 -13.35
C GLN A 34 3.33 -3.01 -14.47
N GLU A 35 3.69 -4.30 -14.57
CA GLU A 35 3.10 -5.24 -15.53
C GLU A 35 1.58 -5.31 -15.37
N GLU A 36 1.08 -5.54 -14.16
CA GLU A 36 -0.36 -5.53 -13.89
C GLU A 36 -1.03 -4.21 -14.27
N SER A 37 -0.37 -3.07 -14.00
CA SER A 37 -0.89 -1.75 -14.37
C SER A 37 -0.98 -1.59 -15.90
N VAL A 38 0.04 -2.01 -16.65
CA VAL A 38 0.05 -1.96 -18.12
C VAL A 38 -1.00 -2.89 -18.69
N ASP A 39 -1.10 -4.12 -18.21
CA ASP A 39 -2.10 -5.09 -18.63
C ASP A 39 -3.53 -4.54 -18.43
N THR A 40 -3.79 -3.94 -17.27
CA THR A 40 -5.10 -3.33 -16.97
C THR A 40 -5.42 -2.15 -17.91
N ILE A 41 -4.41 -1.34 -18.28
CA ILE A 41 -4.58 -0.26 -19.25
C ILE A 41 -4.96 -0.84 -20.62
N LEU A 42 -4.22 -1.86 -21.09
CA LEU A 42 -4.45 -2.49 -22.38
C LEU A 42 -5.82 -3.20 -22.43
N GLU A 43 -6.20 -3.93 -21.39
CA GLU A 43 -7.54 -4.53 -21.25
C GLU A 43 -8.66 -3.45 -21.32
N SER A 44 -8.43 -2.29 -20.69
CA SER A 44 -9.39 -1.18 -20.73
C SER A 44 -9.52 -0.57 -22.12
N VAL A 45 -8.42 -0.48 -22.87
CA VAL A 45 -8.41 -0.04 -24.27
C VAL A 45 -9.14 -1.06 -25.16
N GLU A 46 -8.87 -2.35 -25.00
CA GLU A 46 -9.57 -3.42 -25.75
C GLU A 46 -11.07 -3.45 -25.44
N LEU A 47 -11.46 -3.29 -24.19
CA LEU A 47 -12.86 -3.21 -23.78
C LEU A 47 -13.59 -2.03 -24.44
N ARG A 48 -12.97 -0.85 -24.43
CA ARG A 48 -13.46 0.34 -25.12
C ARG A 48 -13.68 0.08 -26.61
N ASP A 49 -12.68 -0.52 -27.27
CA ASP A 49 -12.70 -0.73 -28.72
C ASP A 49 -13.73 -1.80 -29.14
N ALA A 50 -13.94 -2.82 -28.26
CA ALA A 50 -14.92 -3.88 -28.51
C ALA A 50 -16.37 -3.44 -28.25
N ASN A 51 -16.62 -2.71 -27.16
CA ASN A 51 -17.98 -2.48 -26.66
C ASN A 51 -18.49 -1.06 -26.91
N ARG A 52 -17.64 -0.04 -26.79
CA ARG A 52 -18.08 1.35 -26.86
C ARG A 52 -16.94 2.28 -27.31
N ARG A 53 -16.87 2.58 -28.59
CA ARG A 53 -15.82 3.41 -29.20
C ARG A 53 -15.75 4.86 -28.66
N GLY A 54 -16.82 5.37 -28.06
CA GLY A 54 -16.87 6.72 -27.51
C GLY A 54 -16.26 6.88 -26.10
N GLN A 55 -15.88 5.78 -25.44
CA GLN A 55 -15.33 5.82 -24.08
C GLN A 55 -13.93 6.43 -24.08
N ALA A 56 -13.63 7.27 -23.07
CA ALA A 56 -12.27 7.74 -22.81
C ALA A 56 -11.54 6.77 -21.88
N VAL A 57 -10.25 6.55 -22.11
CA VAL A 57 -9.36 5.81 -21.19
C VAL A 57 -8.39 6.78 -20.56
N ILE A 58 -8.38 6.83 -19.22
CA ILE A 58 -7.59 7.76 -18.41
C ILE A 58 -6.68 6.96 -17.48
N VAL A 59 -5.39 7.24 -17.51
CA VAL A 59 -4.39 6.60 -16.65
C VAL A 59 -3.98 7.53 -15.53
N SER A 60 -4.11 7.06 -14.30
CA SER A 60 -3.80 7.81 -13.07
C SER A 60 -2.81 7.06 -12.19
N GLY A 61 -2.12 7.75 -11.31
CA GLY A 61 -1.34 7.14 -10.26
C GLY A 61 0.17 7.12 -10.47
N CYS A 62 0.83 6.11 -9.86
CA CYS A 62 2.28 6.10 -9.77
C CYS A 62 2.97 5.81 -11.11
N LEU A 63 2.36 5.03 -12.01
CA LEU A 63 2.94 4.74 -13.32
C LEU A 63 3.06 6.02 -14.16
N SER A 64 1.97 6.82 -14.25
CA SER A 64 2.00 8.13 -14.92
C SER A 64 3.01 9.09 -14.29
N GLN A 65 3.18 9.03 -12.98
CA GLN A 65 4.13 9.88 -12.26
C GLN A 65 5.59 9.50 -12.53
N ARG A 66 5.88 8.19 -12.62
CA ARG A 66 7.23 7.67 -12.81
C ARG A 66 7.71 7.81 -14.26
N PHE A 67 6.86 7.49 -15.22
CA PHE A 67 7.18 7.44 -16.67
C PHE A 67 6.47 8.54 -17.45
N ARG A 68 6.40 9.72 -16.88
CA ARG A 68 5.62 10.84 -17.43
C ARG A 68 5.98 11.23 -18.87
N GLU A 69 7.24 11.10 -19.28
CA GLU A 69 7.72 11.52 -20.61
C GLU A 69 7.62 10.41 -21.65
N GLU A 70 7.72 9.16 -21.20
CA GLU A 70 7.72 7.97 -22.05
C GLU A 70 6.31 7.40 -22.24
N LEU A 71 5.50 7.34 -21.17
CA LEU A 71 4.23 6.64 -21.15
C LEU A 71 3.23 7.12 -22.22
N PRO A 72 3.07 8.44 -22.49
CA PRO A 72 2.20 8.91 -23.55
C PRO A 72 2.65 8.50 -24.97
N LYS A 73 3.96 8.28 -25.16
CA LYS A 73 4.52 7.82 -26.43
C LYS A 73 4.30 6.33 -26.64
N LEU A 74 4.36 5.57 -25.55
CA LEU A 74 4.23 4.12 -25.54
C LEU A 74 2.76 3.67 -25.60
N LEU A 75 1.85 4.45 -25.02
CA LEU A 75 0.41 4.18 -24.94
C LEU A 75 -0.40 5.33 -25.56
N PRO A 76 -0.26 5.62 -26.88
CA PRO A 76 -0.97 6.70 -27.56
C PRO A 76 -2.48 6.45 -27.66
N GLU A 77 -2.96 5.25 -27.34
CA GLU A 77 -4.37 4.87 -27.28
C GLU A 77 -5.09 5.48 -26.07
N VAL A 78 -4.34 5.87 -25.03
CA VAL A 78 -4.85 6.50 -23.82
C VAL A 78 -5.23 7.96 -24.12
N ASP A 79 -6.38 8.40 -23.62
CA ASP A 79 -6.88 9.73 -23.90
C ASP A 79 -6.35 10.78 -22.91
N ALA A 80 -6.07 10.38 -21.66
CA ALA A 80 -5.47 11.27 -20.67
C ALA A 80 -4.54 10.54 -19.70
N PHE A 81 -3.45 11.22 -19.29
CA PHE A 81 -2.56 10.82 -18.22
C PHE A 81 -2.60 11.87 -17.11
N MET A 82 -2.82 11.43 -15.87
CA MET A 82 -2.81 12.32 -14.71
C MET A 82 -1.88 11.80 -13.62
N GLY A 83 -1.18 12.71 -12.97
CA GLY A 83 -0.30 12.40 -11.84
C GLY A 83 -1.07 12.30 -10.51
N ILE A 84 -0.30 12.11 -9.44
CA ILE A 84 -0.85 11.95 -8.09
C ILE A 84 -1.36 13.27 -7.48
N ASP A 85 -0.91 14.42 -7.98
CA ASP A 85 -1.32 15.76 -7.52
C ASP A 85 -2.67 16.21 -8.11
N GLN A 86 -3.12 15.60 -9.19
CA GLN A 86 -4.27 16.04 -9.96
C GLN A 86 -5.62 15.51 -9.45
N VAL A 87 -5.61 14.81 -8.32
CA VAL A 87 -6.81 14.19 -7.73
C VAL A 87 -7.95 15.19 -7.50
N ALA A 88 -7.63 16.42 -7.11
CA ALA A 88 -8.63 17.46 -6.89
C ALA A 88 -9.30 17.93 -8.20
N ARG A 89 -8.60 17.81 -9.35
CA ARG A 89 -9.07 18.25 -10.67
C ARG A 89 -9.52 17.10 -11.58
N VAL A 90 -9.69 15.91 -11.00
CA VAL A 90 -10.01 14.71 -11.78
C VAL A 90 -11.30 14.86 -12.60
N GLY A 91 -12.32 15.57 -12.10
CA GLY A 91 -13.56 15.85 -12.83
C GLY A 91 -13.31 16.61 -14.14
N ASP A 92 -12.48 17.68 -14.09
CA ASP A 92 -12.11 18.46 -15.26
C ASP A 92 -11.33 17.62 -16.28
N ILE A 93 -10.42 16.77 -15.81
CA ILE A 93 -9.62 15.90 -16.69
C ILE A 93 -10.51 14.88 -17.38
N VAL A 94 -11.46 14.29 -16.66
CA VAL A 94 -12.46 13.35 -17.21
C VAL A 94 -13.31 14.02 -18.27
N GLY A 95 -13.87 15.21 -17.98
CA GLY A 95 -14.66 15.97 -18.94
C GLY A 95 -13.91 16.28 -20.24
N LYS A 96 -12.65 16.73 -20.11
CA LYS A 96 -11.77 17.00 -21.27
C LYS A 96 -11.43 15.72 -22.04
N ALA A 97 -11.16 14.61 -21.37
CA ALA A 97 -10.85 13.34 -22.01
C ALA A 97 -12.03 12.80 -22.82
N ILE A 98 -13.25 12.88 -22.28
CA ILE A 98 -14.48 12.49 -22.99
C ILE A 98 -14.68 13.38 -24.23
N ALA A 99 -14.53 14.70 -24.10
CA ALA A 99 -14.66 15.64 -25.22
C ALA A 99 -13.62 15.37 -26.33
N SER A 100 -12.34 15.22 -25.94
CA SER A 100 -11.26 14.89 -26.88
C SER A 100 -11.50 13.56 -27.61
N ARG A 101 -12.02 12.55 -26.91
CA ARG A 101 -12.35 11.25 -27.51
C ARG A 101 -13.52 11.35 -28.51
N ALA A 102 -14.52 12.16 -28.20
CA ALA A 102 -15.65 12.39 -29.12
C ALA A 102 -15.18 13.04 -30.42
N GLU A 103 -14.24 14.00 -30.36
CA GLU A 103 -13.64 14.63 -31.56
C GLU A 103 -12.81 13.62 -32.38
N LYS A 104 -12.00 12.77 -31.72
CA LYS A 104 -11.24 11.70 -32.40
C LYS A 104 -12.15 10.74 -33.14
N ASN A 105 -13.27 10.32 -32.54
CA ASN A 105 -14.25 9.41 -33.18
C ASN A 105 -14.95 10.02 -34.38
N GLY A 106 -15.18 11.34 -34.42
CA GLY A 106 -15.70 12.06 -35.59
C GLY A 106 -14.76 11.95 -36.80
N ASN A 107 -13.46 11.83 -36.57
CA ASN A 107 -12.43 11.79 -37.63
C ASN A 107 -11.95 10.38 -38.01
N GLU A 108 -12.25 9.33 -37.21
CA GLU A 108 -11.72 7.96 -37.40
C GLU A 108 -12.51 7.03 -38.30
N LYS A 109 -13.50 7.52 -39.11
CA LYS A 109 -14.16 6.65 -40.11
C LYS A 109 -13.21 6.03 -41.17
N LEU A 110 -11.89 6.25 -41.03
CA LEU A 110 -10.89 5.90 -42.03
C LEU A 110 -9.57 5.33 -41.50
N LYS A 111 -9.48 4.36 -40.63
CA LYS A 111 -8.26 3.51 -40.49
C LYS A 111 -8.40 2.45 -39.38
N ILE A 112 -9.01 1.33 -39.71
CA ILE A 112 -8.87 0.12 -38.87
C ILE A 112 -8.20 -0.96 -39.70
N LYS A 113 -6.89 -1.11 -39.56
CA LYS A 113 -6.14 -2.36 -39.82
C LYS A 113 -4.84 -2.36 -39.01
N ASN A 114 -4.60 -3.42 -38.22
CA ASN A 114 -3.36 -3.81 -37.56
C ASN A 114 -3.06 -3.24 -36.16
N SER A 115 -3.92 -3.41 -35.14
CA SER A 115 -3.58 -3.04 -33.74
C SER A 115 -2.91 -4.17 -32.94
N LYS A 116 -3.33 -5.42 -33.08
CA LYS A 116 -2.82 -6.53 -32.24
C LYS A 116 -1.31 -6.79 -32.34
N THR A 117 -0.72 -6.67 -33.54
CA THR A 117 0.72 -6.90 -33.77
C THR A 117 1.60 -5.75 -33.24
N LYS A 118 1.06 -4.53 -33.14
CA LYS A 118 1.79 -3.35 -32.65
C LYS A 118 1.87 -3.28 -31.13
N ILE A 119 0.86 -3.79 -30.42
CA ILE A 119 0.80 -3.77 -28.96
C ILE A 119 1.83 -4.75 -28.37
N SER A 120 1.87 -5.97 -28.88
CA SER A 120 2.89 -6.96 -28.50
C SER A 120 4.32 -6.50 -28.81
N ALA A 121 4.53 -5.81 -29.95
CA ALA A 121 5.84 -5.26 -30.30
C ALA A 121 6.27 -4.10 -29.37
N ARG A 122 5.32 -3.31 -28.86
CA ARG A 122 5.60 -2.19 -27.92
C ARG A 122 5.85 -2.67 -26.50
N LEU A 123 5.16 -3.73 -26.04
CA LEU A 123 5.51 -4.41 -24.80
C LEU A 123 6.94 -4.97 -24.87
N ASN A 124 7.29 -5.61 -25.99
CA ASN A 124 8.65 -6.08 -26.24
C ASN A 124 9.69 -4.94 -26.36
N GLU A 125 9.29 -3.72 -26.66
CA GLU A 125 10.16 -2.55 -26.72
C GLU A 125 10.36 -1.93 -25.33
N LEU A 126 9.33 -1.95 -24.48
CA LEU A 126 9.46 -1.68 -23.04
C LEU A 126 10.37 -2.71 -22.35
N GLU A 127 10.24 -3.98 -22.74
CA GLU A 127 11.11 -5.06 -22.27
C GLU A 127 12.52 -5.02 -22.87
N LYS A 128 12.68 -4.68 -24.16
CA LYS A 128 14.00 -4.56 -24.81
C LYS A 128 14.83 -3.39 -24.31
N ASN A 129 14.20 -2.29 -23.93
CA ASN A 129 14.89 -1.19 -23.25
C ASN A 129 15.26 -1.55 -21.79
N ARG A 130 14.74 -2.65 -21.28
CA ARG A 130 15.14 -3.32 -20.03
C ARG A 130 16.31 -4.29 -20.22
N ASP A 131 16.57 -4.77 -21.44
CA ASP A 131 17.35 -5.97 -21.61
C ASP A 131 18.66 -5.79 -22.38
N LEU A 132 19.73 -5.75 -21.59
CA LEU A 132 20.99 -6.43 -21.95
C LEU A 132 21.32 -7.59 -20.98
N SER A 133 20.41 -7.96 -20.05
CA SER A 133 20.69 -8.99 -19.04
C SER A 133 19.65 -10.11 -18.85
N ALA A 134 18.57 -10.16 -19.63
CA ALA A 134 17.44 -11.08 -19.37
C ALA A 134 17.24 -12.19 -20.41
N ARG A 135 18.30 -12.71 -21.02
CA ARG A 135 18.18 -13.85 -21.99
C ARG A 135 17.86 -15.22 -21.40
N GLU A 136 17.66 -15.35 -20.07
CA GLU A 136 17.42 -16.65 -19.40
C GLU A 136 16.02 -16.82 -18.79
N LYS A 137 15.06 -15.92 -19.03
CA LYS A 137 13.76 -15.93 -18.35
C LYS A 137 12.63 -16.71 -19.03
N GLU A 138 12.82 -17.32 -20.18
CA GLU A 138 11.69 -17.86 -20.99
C GLU A 138 11.16 -19.24 -20.60
N GLU A 139 11.81 -19.99 -19.70
CA GLU A 139 11.40 -21.37 -19.38
C GLU A 139 10.67 -21.61 -18.06
N SER A 140 10.53 -20.60 -17.18
CA SER A 140 10.05 -20.80 -15.81
C SER A 140 8.61 -20.34 -15.53
N LEU A 141 7.86 -19.79 -16.47
CA LEU A 141 6.55 -19.13 -16.22
C LEU A 141 5.33 -19.86 -16.79
N ARG A 142 5.39 -21.20 -16.98
CA ARG A 142 4.18 -22.01 -17.22
C ARG A 142 3.67 -22.60 -15.91
N GLY A 143 2.91 -21.84 -15.17
CA GLY A 143 2.23 -22.34 -13.97
C GLY A 143 1.95 -21.28 -12.93
N THR A 144 1.18 -20.26 -13.24
CA THR A 144 0.65 -19.39 -12.19
C THR A 144 -0.83 -19.12 -12.41
N ASP A 145 -1.58 -19.55 -11.43
CA ASP A 145 -3.01 -19.41 -11.32
C ASP A 145 -3.46 -17.95 -11.11
N LYS A 146 -4.68 -17.73 -11.54
CA LYS A 146 -5.40 -16.46 -11.59
C LYS A 146 -5.63 -15.85 -10.22
N PHE A 147 -4.91 -14.77 -9.90
CA PHE A 147 -5.26 -13.89 -8.78
C PHE A 147 -6.58 -13.15 -9.04
N GLY A 148 -7.44 -13.11 -8.02
CA GLY A 148 -8.65 -12.29 -8.01
C GLY A 148 -8.30 -10.81 -8.08
N LYS A 149 -8.34 -10.24 -9.28
CA LYS A 149 -8.04 -8.84 -9.57
C LYS A 149 -9.10 -7.94 -8.94
N THR A 150 -8.75 -7.15 -7.95
CA THR A 150 -9.57 -5.99 -7.56
C THR A 150 -9.35 -4.88 -8.58
N LYS A 151 -10.04 -4.99 -9.72
CA LYS A 151 -10.02 -3.95 -10.74
C LYS A 151 -10.77 -2.73 -10.22
N THR A 152 -10.08 -1.68 -9.83
CA THR A 152 -10.71 -0.38 -9.59
C THR A 152 -10.85 0.33 -10.94
N VAL A 153 -11.81 -0.08 -11.73
CA VAL A 153 -12.25 0.65 -12.92
C VAL A 153 -13.35 1.59 -12.45
N VAL A 154 -13.09 2.89 -12.53
CA VAL A 154 -14.06 3.94 -12.21
C VAL A 154 -14.63 4.47 -13.51
N ALA A 155 -15.94 4.48 -13.63
CA ALA A 155 -16.63 4.86 -14.85
C ALA A 155 -17.53 6.10 -14.62
N ALA A 156 -17.61 6.99 -15.61
CA ALA A 156 -18.35 8.24 -15.56
C ALA A 156 -19.42 8.33 -16.64
N SER A 157 -20.63 8.83 -16.33
CA SER A 157 -21.75 8.94 -17.27
C SER A 157 -21.85 10.29 -18.00
N ARG A 158 -22.44 10.30 -19.22
CA ARG A 158 -22.55 11.49 -20.11
C ARG A 158 -23.44 12.60 -19.58
N GLU A 159 -24.47 12.28 -18.80
CA GLU A 159 -25.38 13.29 -18.27
C GLU A 159 -24.70 14.27 -17.32
N SER A 160 -23.66 13.80 -16.64
CA SER A 160 -22.85 14.63 -15.74
C SER A 160 -21.85 15.53 -16.47
N ALA A 161 -21.42 15.16 -17.67
CA ALA A 161 -20.44 15.93 -18.47
C ALA A 161 -21.03 17.19 -19.11
N ALA A 162 -22.34 17.20 -19.39
CA ALA A 162 -23.02 18.35 -19.98
C ALA A 162 -23.12 19.58 -19.04
N ASN A 163 -23.06 19.34 -17.74
CA ASN A 163 -23.12 20.41 -16.71
C ASN A 163 -21.73 20.98 -16.34
N LEU A 164 -20.66 20.46 -16.92
CA LEU A 164 -19.26 20.89 -16.69
C LEU A 164 -18.76 21.93 -17.70
N SER A 165 -19.63 22.46 -18.56
CA SER A 165 -19.23 23.48 -19.53
C SER A 165 -19.21 24.88 -18.92
N LEU A 166 -18.11 25.60 -19.20
CA LEU A 166 -17.93 27.04 -19.13
C LEU A 166 -17.44 27.65 -17.82
N ALA A 167 -16.14 27.46 -17.55
CA ALA A 167 -15.31 28.54 -17.06
C ALA A 167 -14.28 28.86 -18.15
N GLU A 168 -14.38 30.04 -18.71
CA GLU A 168 -13.62 30.49 -19.87
C GLU A 168 -12.11 30.60 -19.55
N GLY A 169 -11.31 29.92 -20.34
CA GLY A 169 -9.88 30.08 -20.45
C GLY A 169 -9.45 29.67 -21.85
N THR A 170 -9.50 30.60 -22.79
CA THR A 170 -9.12 30.40 -24.21
C THR A 170 -7.64 30.08 -24.34
N ALA A 171 -7.29 28.81 -24.47
CA ALA A 171 -6.05 28.38 -25.09
C ALA A 171 -6.40 27.79 -26.47
N ALA A 172 -5.83 28.35 -27.52
CA ALA A 172 -6.01 27.92 -28.89
C ALA A 172 -5.57 26.45 -29.05
N PHE A 173 -6.52 25.55 -29.31
CA PHE A 173 -6.26 24.14 -29.55
C PHE A 173 -5.83 23.89 -31.00
N SER A 174 -4.67 23.25 -31.14
CA SER A 174 -4.16 22.66 -32.37
C SER A 174 -5.12 21.60 -32.91
N ARG A 175 -5.28 21.53 -34.25
CA ARG A 175 -6.24 20.70 -34.99
C ARG A 175 -5.99 19.17 -34.96
N ASN A 176 -5.18 18.66 -34.08
CA ASN A 176 -5.07 17.22 -33.75
C ASN A 176 -5.41 17.05 -32.29
N ALA A 177 -6.51 16.34 -31.99
CA ALA A 177 -6.91 16.05 -30.62
C ALA A 177 -5.76 15.32 -29.87
N ALA A 178 -4.96 16.09 -29.15
CA ALA A 178 -3.78 15.58 -28.45
C ALA A 178 -4.20 14.82 -27.18
N THR A 179 -3.47 13.80 -26.82
CA THR A 179 -3.58 13.12 -25.51
C THR A 179 -3.38 14.16 -24.41
N ILE A 180 -4.31 14.21 -23.45
CA ILE A 180 -4.22 15.13 -22.32
C ILE A 180 -3.14 14.62 -21.37
N PHE A 181 -2.21 15.50 -21.02
CA PHE A 181 -1.13 15.17 -20.11
C PHE A 181 -1.06 16.18 -18.97
N ASP A 182 -1.40 15.74 -17.74
CA ASP A 182 -1.40 16.57 -16.54
C ASP A 182 -0.67 15.82 -15.41
N VAL A 183 0.66 15.91 -15.40
CA VAL A 183 1.53 15.26 -14.43
C VAL A 183 2.58 16.22 -13.91
N THR A 184 2.49 16.57 -12.62
CA THR A 184 3.44 17.47 -11.94
C THR A 184 4.77 16.78 -11.73
N SER A 185 5.89 17.45 -12.06
CA SER A 185 7.23 16.85 -11.92
C SER A 185 7.65 16.62 -10.46
N ARG A 186 7.17 17.46 -9.54
CA ARG A 186 7.42 17.36 -8.10
C ARG A 186 6.10 17.42 -7.36
N PRO A 187 5.56 16.27 -6.95
CA PRO A 187 4.30 16.22 -6.24
C PRO A 187 4.34 17.00 -4.93
N VAL A 188 3.31 17.80 -4.71
CA VAL A 188 3.15 18.64 -3.50
C VAL A 188 1.78 18.44 -2.83
N PHE A 189 0.83 17.86 -3.53
CA PHE A 189 -0.52 17.64 -3.01
C PHE A 189 -0.53 16.66 -1.84
N ILE A 190 -1.25 17.03 -0.80
CA ILE A 190 -1.65 16.15 0.28
C ILE A 190 -3.12 16.41 0.58
N PRO A 191 -3.97 15.38 0.60
CA PRO A 191 -5.40 15.58 0.87
C PRO A 191 -5.62 16.08 2.30
N ASP A 192 -6.46 17.09 2.46
CA ASP A 192 -6.95 17.60 3.73
C ASP A 192 -8.34 17.03 4.09
N PHE A 193 -8.92 17.48 5.19
CA PHE A 193 -10.25 17.04 5.64
C PHE A 193 -11.37 17.51 4.69
N GLU A 194 -11.19 18.65 4.02
CA GLU A 194 -12.17 19.19 3.07
C GLU A 194 -12.14 18.46 1.71
N THR A 195 -11.06 17.72 1.44
CA THR A 195 -10.93 16.91 0.22
C THR A 195 -12.01 15.83 0.21
N PRO A 196 -12.92 15.83 -0.78
CA PRO A 196 -14.02 14.88 -0.84
C PRO A 196 -13.52 13.44 -0.87
N ARG A 197 -14.10 12.58 -0.05
CA ARG A 197 -13.74 11.17 0.05
C ARG A 197 -14.94 10.27 -0.16
N PHE A 198 -14.69 9.19 -0.86
CA PHE A 198 -15.57 8.03 -0.92
C PHE A 198 -14.82 6.85 -0.33
N ARG A 199 -15.33 6.31 0.78
CA ARG A 199 -14.68 5.22 1.51
C ARG A 199 -15.00 3.88 0.87
N LEU A 200 -13.95 3.15 0.46
CA LEU A 200 -14.06 1.79 -0.10
C LEU A 200 -13.88 0.70 0.96
N THR A 201 -13.33 1.04 2.12
CA THR A 201 -13.19 0.09 3.24
C THR A 201 -14.55 -0.24 3.86
N PRO A 202 -14.69 -1.41 4.50
CA PRO A 202 -15.83 -1.69 5.36
C PRO A 202 -16.08 -0.58 6.37
N LYS A 203 -17.31 -0.52 6.93
CA LYS A 203 -17.70 0.58 7.84
C LYS A 203 -16.87 0.62 9.12
N HIS A 204 -16.39 -0.52 9.60
CA HIS A 204 -15.76 -0.65 10.91
C HIS A 204 -14.29 -0.24 10.94
N PHE A 205 -13.58 -0.08 9.79
CA PHE A 205 -12.24 0.48 9.80
C PHE A 205 -12.00 1.49 8.68
N ALA A 206 -11.01 2.37 8.87
CA ALA A 206 -10.60 3.33 7.85
C ALA A 206 -9.10 3.57 7.88
N TYR A 207 -8.53 3.91 6.71
CA TYR A 207 -7.16 4.40 6.60
C TYR A 207 -7.16 5.94 6.66
N LEU A 208 -6.37 6.48 7.58
CA LEU A 208 -6.20 7.92 7.80
C LEU A 208 -4.78 8.33 7.41
N LYS A 209 -4.65 8.99 6.28
CA LYS A 209 -3.36 9.47 5.80
C LYS A 209 -2.89 10.65 6.65
N ILE A 210 -1.71 10.52 7.27
CA ILE A 210 -1.12 11.57 8.12
C ILE A 210 -0.01 12.35 7.42
N ALA A 211 0.66 11.74 6.45
CA ALA A 211 1.72 12.37 5.66
C ALA A 211 1.82 11.75 4.26
N GLU A 212 2.56 12.39 3.36
CA GLU A 212 2.86 11.94 2.00
C GLU A 212 4.33 12.18 1.67
N GLY A 213 4.95 11.27 0.90
CA GLY A 213 6.36 11.35 0.51
C GLY A 213 7.32 10.79 1.57
N CYS A 214 8.61 10.73 1.24
CA CYS A 214 9.64 10.13 2.09
C CYS A 214 11.00 10.80 1.88
N ASN A 215 11.75 11.03 2.96
CA ASN A 215 13.07 11.64 2.94
C ASN A 215 14.23 10.64 3.02
N HIS A 216 13.94 9.34 3.19
CA HIS A 216 14.99 8.31 3.31
C HIS A 216 15.73 8.05 1.99
N PRO A 217 17.05 7.89 2.04
CA PRO A 217 17.89 7.66 0.86
C PRO A 217 18.02 6.18 0.48
N CYS A 218 17.07 5.32 0.89
CA CYS A 218 17.13 3.88 0.64
C CYS A 218 17.48 3.58 -0.82
N SER A 219 18.55 2.80 -1.04
CA SER A 219 19.15 2.62 -2.37
C SER A 219 18.25 1.86 -3.36
N PHE A 220 17.29 1.09 -2.87
CA PHE A 220 16.33 0.29 -3.65
C PHE A 220 15.00 1.02 -3.93
N CYS A 221 14.76 2.17 -3.30
CA CYS A 221 13.44 2.77 -3.26
C CYS A 221 13.30 3.95 -4.23
N ILE A 222 12.23 3.94 -5.03
CA ILE A 222 11.90 5.01 -5.98
C ILE A 222 10.90 6.04 -5.42
N ILE A 223 10.34 5.80 -4.23
CA ILE A 223 9.28 6.64 -3.63
C ILE A 223 9.65 8.13 -3.55
N PRO A 224 10.85 8.55 -3.10
CA PRO A 224 11.20 9.97 -3.04
C PRO A 224 11.12 10.69 -4.39
N ARG A 225 11.36 9.98 -5.49
CA ARG A 225 11.24 10.52 -6.85
C ARG A 225 9.80 10.60 -7.32
N MET A 226 8.97 9.62 -6.96
CA MET A 226 7.57 9.56 -7.40
C MET A 226 6.66 10.43 -6.54
N ARG A 227 6.84 10.40 -5.20
CA ARG A 227 5.94 11.06 -4.24
C ARG A 227 6.52 12.31 -3.61
N GLY A 228 7.79 12.61 -3.90
CA GLY A 228 8.48 13.78 -3.36
C GLY A 228 8.91 13.62 -1.91
N SER A 229 9.33 14.74 -1.31
CA SER A 229 9.74 14.81 0.09
C SER A 229 8.57 14.57 1.03
N HIS A 230 8.88 14.14 2.26
CA HIS A 230 7.90 13.99 3.32
C HIS A 230 7.15 15.32 3.59
N ARG A 231 5.84 15.24 3.65
CA ARG A 231 4.91 16.35 3.93
C ARG A 231 3.85 15.86 4.89
N SER A 232 3.80 16.45 6.08
CA SER A 232 2.81 16.15 7.10
C SER A 232 1.53 16.96 6.90
N ARG A 233 0.39 16.34 7.15
CA ARG A 233 -0.87 17.06 7.35
C ARG A 233 -0.87 17.75 8.71
N THR A 234 -1.63 18.81 8.87
CA THR A 234 -1.77 19.45 10.18
C THR A 234 -2.48 18.53 11.16
N GLN A 235 -2.08 18.56 12.42
CA GLN A 235 -2.69 17.71 13.47
C GLN A 235 -4.19 18.01 13.62
N LYS A 236 -4.57 19.29 13.57
CA LYS A 236 -5.98 19.74 13.61
C LYS A 236 -6.83 19.07 12.52
N ASP A 237 -6.31 19.00 11.31
CA ASP A 237 -6.99 18.43 10.15
C ASP A 237 -7.16 16.90 10.29
N ILE A 238 -6.12 16.20 10.75
CA ILE A 238 -6.17 14.76 11.01
C ILE A 238 -7.19 14.43 12.11
N VAL A 239 -7.18 15.20 13.20
CA VAL A 239 -8.09 15.00 14.32
C VAL A 239 -9.54 15.28 13.93
N ALA A 240 -9.80 16.29 13.09
CA ALA A 240 -11.13 16.56 12.56
C ALA A 240 -11.66 15.37 11.74
N GLU A 241 -10.83 14.82 10.84
CA GLU A 241 -11.18 13.63 10.06
C GLU A 241 -11.40 12.41 10.94
N ALA A 242 -10.54 12.17 11.93
CA ALA A 242 -10.69 11.06 12.87
C ALA A 242 -12.04 11.13 13.62
N LYS A 243 -12.41 12.33 14.11
CA LYS A 243 -13.69 12.55 14.78
C LYS A 243 -14.89 12.25 13.86
N ALA A 244 -14.81 12.67 12.59
CA ALA A 244 -15.87 12.39 11.62
C ALA A 244 -15.98 10.89 11.31
N LEU A 245 -14.86 10.18 11.15
CA LEU A 245 -14.84 8.74 10.94
C LEU A 245 -15.41 7.96 12.12
N ILE A 246 -15.07 8.35 13.36
CA ILE A 246 -15.62 7.72 14.57
C ILE A 246 -17.12 7.98 14.68
N ALA A 247 -17.57 9.20 14.39
CA ALA A 247 -18.99 9.53 14.37
C ALA A 247 -19.79 8.73 13.32
N ASP A 248 -19.13 8.36 12.19
CA ASP A 248 -19.68 7.47 11.15
C ASP A 248 -19.59 5.96 11.51
N GLY A 249 -19.16 5.62 12.74
CA GLY A 249 -19.15 4.25 13.25
C GLY A 249 -17.85 3.49 13.03
N VAL A 250 -16.75 4.14 12.64
CA VAL A 250 -15.44 3.49 12.52
C VAL A 250 -14.94 3.07 13.90
N LYS A 251 -14.51 1.82 14.02
CA LYS A 251 -13.93 1.21 15.23
C LYS A 251 -12.40 1.07 15.16
N GLU A 252 -11.79 1.20 14.00
CA GLU A 252 -10.34 1.17 13.86
C GLU A 252 -9.86 2.20 12.86
N ILE A 253 -8.93 3.07 13.28
CA ILE A 253 -8.26 4.05 12.45
C ILE A 253 -6.82 3.59 12.22
N ASN A 254 -6.47 3.30 10.97
CA ASN A 254 -5.13 2.92 10.55
C ASN A 254 -4.39 4.16 10.05
N LEU A 255 -3.40 4.64 10.82
CA LEU A 255 -2.57 5.78 10.44
C LEU A 255 -1.56 5.35 9.37
N ILE A 256 -1.57 6.03 8.21
CA ILE A 256 -0.72 5.67 7.08
C ILE A 256 0.09 6.86 6.55
N SER A 257 1.34 6.56 6.20
CA SER A 257 2.24 7.39 5.39
C SER A 257 3.34 6.51 4.79
N GLN A 258 4.37 7.07 4.18
CA GLN A 258 5.57 6.32 3.79
C GLN A 258 6.58 6.18 4.93
N ASP A 259 6.50 7.05 5.93
CA ASP A 259 7.21 6.99 7.21
C ASP A 259 6.38 7.73 8.26
N SER A 260 5.64 6.99 9.07
CA SER A 260 4.74 7.57 10.07
C SER A 260 5.49 8.14 11.27
N THR A 261 6.70 7.65 11.55
CA THR A 261 7.51 8.12 12.67
C THR A 261 8.14 9.48 12.43
N TYR A 262 8.25 9.92 11.16
CA TYR A 262 8.76 11.26 10.81
C TYR A 262 7.68 12.35 10.91
N TYR A 263 6.42 12.00 11.17
CA TYR A 263 5.29 12.93 11.19
C TYR A 263 5.56 14.17 12.07
N GLY A 264 5.29 15.34 11.53
CA GLY A 264 5.39 16.65 12.19
C GLY A 264 6.78 17.28 12.12
N LEU A 265 7.85 16.52 11.89
CA LEU A 265 9.21 17.05 11.88
C LEU A 265 9.50 18.00 10.72
N ASP A 266 8.78 17.88 9.62
CA ASP A 266 8.84 18.79 8.48
C ASP A 266 8.07 20.11 8.68
N LEU A 267 7.20 20.18 9.69
CA LEU A 267 6.41 21.39 10.00
C LEU A 267 7.20 22.41 10.82
N ARG A 268 8.37 22.06 11.36
CA ARG A 268 9.21 22.95 12.14
C ARG A 268 9.97 23.94 11.24
N PRO A 269 10.24 25.17 11.71
CA PRO A 269 11.10 26.12 11.00
C PRO A 269 12.51 25.52 10.81
N ASN A 270 13.13 25.80 9.65
CA ASN A 270 14.51 25.39 9.35
C ASN A 270 14.80 23.90 9.46
N HIS A 271 13.81 23.03 9.21
CA HIS A 271 14.03 21.59 9.24
C HIS A 271 15.05 21.15 8.17
N SER A 272 16.00 20.29 8.57
CA SER A 272 16.89 19.61 7.62
C SER A 272 16.23 18.34 7.11
N ARG A 273 16.26 18.11 5.79
CA ARG A 273 15.79 16.85 5.17
C ARG A 273 16.69 15.64 5.48
N ALA A 274 17.90 15.89 5.98
CA ALA A 274 18.93 14.87 6.23
C ALA A 274 18.86 14.26 7.64
N ILE A 275 17.68 14.13 8.24
CA ILE A 275 17.53 13.46 9.54
C ILE A 275 17.14 12.01 9.27
N SER A 276 18.13 11.21 8.99
CA SER A 276 17.91 9.82 8.61
C SER A 276 18.57 8.82 9.58
N SER A 277 19.64 9.23 10.32
CA SER A 277 20.24 8.37 11.34
C SER A 277 19.56 8.51 12.70
N PRO A 278 19.57 7.44 13.54
CA PRO A 278 18.98 7.45 14.88
C PRO A 278 19.48 8.59 15.76
N GLU A 279 20.78 8.89 15.74
CA GLU A 279 21.41 9.92 16.57
C GLU A 279 20.93 11.32 16.15
N LYS A 280 20.94 11.59 14.84
CA LYS A 280 20.45 12.88 14.31
C LYS A 280 18.97 13.06 14.58
N PHE A 281 18.18 12.00 14.42
CA PHE A 281 16.75 12.02 14.71
C PHE A 281 16.49 12.30 16.20
N SER A 282 17.15 11.57 17.09
CA SER A 282 17.02 11.75 18.54
C SER A 282 17.44 13.17 18.97
N ALA A 283 18.53 13.69 18.43
CA ALA A 283 18.96 15.07 18.70
C ALA A 283 17.93 16.11 18.21
N ALA A 284 17.38 15.91 17.01
CA ALA A 284 16.35 16.76 16.47
C ALA A 284 15.06 16.70 17.30
N ALA A 285 14.61 15.52 17.69
CA ALA A 285 13.44 15.33 18.53
C ALA A 285 13.59 16.00 19.92
N LYS A 286 14.76 15.88 20.54
CA LYS A 286 15.06 16.55 21.83
C LYS A 286 15.11 18.07 21.74
N SER A 287 15.38 18.65 20.56
CA SER A 287 15.42 20.10 20.34
C SER A 287 14.05 20.72 20.02
N LEU A 288 12.99 19.93 19.95
CA LEU A 288 11.65 20.42 19.67
C LEU A 288 11.08 21.19 20.86
N ALA A 289 10.26 22.20 20.57
CA ALA A 289 9.45 22.87 21.58
C ALA A 289 8.42 21.88 22.19
N ALA A 290 8.01 22.13 23.42
CA ALA A 290 7.09 21.25 24.14
C ALA A 290 5.72 21.10 23.47
N ASP A 291 5.30 22.07 22.68
CA ASP A 291 4.06 22.13 21.90
C ASP A 291 4.22 21.69 20.44
N ALA A 292 5.39 21.17 20.07
CA ALA A 292 5.66 20.75 18.70
C ALA A 292 4.76 19.60 18.25
N THR A 293 4.30 19.70 17.01
CA THR A 293 3.59 18.60 16.36
C THR A 293 4.55 17.42 16.11
N THR A 294 4.20 16.26 16.66
CA THR A 294 4.94 15.01 16.50
C THR A 294 3.97 13.84 16.39
N ILE A 295 4.46 12.66 16.03
CA ILE A 295 3.64 11.44 16.09
C ILE A 295 3.13 11.18 17.52
N CYS A 296 3.93 11.49 18.56
CA CYS A 296 3.53 11.35 19.95
C CYS A 296 2.38 12.28 20.32
N SER A 297 2.47 13.58 19.96
CA SER A 297 1.39 14.54 20.21
C SER A 297 0.11 14.15 19.48
N LEU A 298 0.20 13.66 18.24
CA LEU A 298 -0.93 13.16 17.46
C LEU A 298 -1.59 11.95 18.12
N LEU A 299 -0.81 10.94 18.53
CA LEU A 299 -1.34 9.74 19.18
C LEU A 299 -2.06 10.07 20.50
N ARG A 300 -1.50 10.98 21.33
CA ARG A 300 -2.14 11.44 22.57
C ARG A 300 -3.47 12.15 22.29
N GLU A 301 -3.51 13.04 21.31
CA GLU A 301 -4.74 13.76 20.95
C GLU A 301 -5.81 12.82 20.40
N LEU A 302 -5.46 11.91 19.48
CA LEU A 302 -6.39 10.89 18.97
C LEU A 302 -6.89 9.97 20.10
N ASN A 303 -6.01 9.56 21.04
CA ASN A 303 -6.39 8.76 22.19
C ASN A 303 -7.39 9.47 23.12
N SER A 304 -7.38 10.81 23.16
CA SER A 304 -8.31 11.61 23.98
C SER A 304 -9.72 11.70 23.42
N ILE A 305 -9.94 11.39 22.14
CA ILE A 305 -11.26 11.41 21.50
C ILE A 305 -12.18 10.40 22.19
N LYS A 306 -13.42 10.79 22.52
CA LYS A 306 -14.41 9.91 23.14
C LYS A 306 -14.79 8.75 22.21
N GLY A 307 -15.09 7.60 22.79
CA GLY A 307 -15.52 6.40 22.06
C GLY A 307 -14.56 5.22 22.27
N ASP A 308 -15.04 4.04 21.93
CA ASP A 308 -14.26 2.80 21.92
C ASP A 308 -13.83 2.48 20.49
N PHE A 309 -12.56 2.67 20.20
CA PHE A 309 -11.95 2.44 18.89
C PHE A 309 -10.45 2.19 19.04
N TRP A 310 -9.84 1.54 18.03
CA TRP A 310 -8.40 1.36 17.93
C TRP A 310 -7.74 2.40 17.04
N ILE A 311 -6.50 2.73 17.35
CA ILE A 311 -5.57 3.51 16.54
C ILE A 311 -4.40 2.59 16.22
N ARG A 312 -4.18 2.27 14.94
CA ARG A 312 -3.06 1.43 14.51
C ARG A 312 -2.02 2.27 13.80
N LEU A 313 -0.77 2.17 14.26
CA LEU A 313 0.37 2.86 13.64
C LEU A 313 1.05 1.91 12.65
N LEU A 314 1.03 2.28 11.36
CA LEU A 314 1.65 1.53 10.29
C LEU A 314 2.84 2.28 9.69
N TYR A 315 3.77 1.55 9.05
CA TYR A 315 4.90 2.10 8.29
C TYR A 315 5.84 2.97 9.12
N THR A 316 6.39 2.43 10.21
CA THR A 316 7.41 3.10 11.01
C THR A 316 8.81 2.82 10.48
N HIS A 317 9.74 3.77 10.66
CA HIS A 317 11.13 3.57 10.26
C HIS A 317 12.01 3.30 11.50
N PRO A 318 12.90 2.28 11.50
CA PRO A 318 13.66 1.92 12.68
C PRO A 318 14.53 3.06 13.23
N ALA A 319 15.08 3.93 12.37
CA ALA A 319 15.91 5.07 12.79
C ALA A 319 15.13 6.18 13.53
N HIS A 320 13.80 6.15 13.53
CA HIS A 320 12.96 7.25 14.04
C HIS A 320 12.19 6.88 15.31
N TRP A 321 12.62 5.86 16.01
CA TRP A 321 12.06 5.49 17.31
C TRP A 321 12.73 6.27 18.44
N THR A 322 11.90 6.76 19.37
CA THR A 322 12.32 7.44 20.60
C THR A 322 11.71 6.78 21.81
N ASP A 323 12.30 6.99 22.99
CA ASP A 323 11.73 6.54 24.26
C ASP A 323 10.35 7.13 24.50
N GLU A 324 10.15 8.39 24.09
CA GLU A 324 8.85 9.04 24.15
C GLU A 324 7.79 8.33 23.29
N LEU A 325 8.15 7.84 22.10
CA LEU A 325 7.19 7.10 21.26
C LEU A 325 6.81 5.76 21.90
N ILE A 326 7.79 5.03 22.44
CA ILE A 326 7.55 3.77 23.16
C ILE A 326 6.60 4.01 24.34
N GLN A 327 6.90 5.02 25.17
CA GLN A 327 6.05 5.37 26.31
C GLN A 327 4.66 5.83 25.87
N THR A 328 4.57 6.63 24.79
CA THR A 328 3.27 7.11 24.28
C THR A 328 2.39 5.96 23.82
N ILE A 329 2.95 4.96 23.12
CA ILE A 329 2.20 3.77 22.70
C ILE A 329 1.79 2.94 23.93
N ALA A 330 2.65 2.83 24.94
CA ALA A 330 2.35 2.13 26.17
C ALA A 330 1.19 2.76 26.95
N ASP A 331 1.15 4.09 27.06
CA ASP A 331 0.18 4.84 27.84
C ASP A 331 -1.17 5.01 27.11
N CYS A 332 -1.17 5.11 25.79
CA CYS A 332 -2.36 5.33 24.99
C CYS A 332 -3.17 4.04 24.79
N LYS A 333 -4.20 3.84 25.59
CA LYS A 333 -5.02 2.60 25.63
C LYS A 333 -5.75 2.28 24.33
N LYS A 334 -5.98 3.29 23.45
CA LYS A 334 -6.60 3.08 22.15
C LYS A 334 -5.61 2.76 21.05
N VAL A 335 -4.31 2.98 21.29
CA VAL A 335 -3.27 2.56 20.35
C VAL A 335 -3.12 1.06 20.42
N ALA A 336 -3.39 0.37 19.33
CA ALA A 336 -3.29 -1.07 19.23
C ALA A 336 -1.87 -1.55 19.56
N ARG A 337 -1.76 -2.68 20.25
CA ARG A 337 -0.47 -3.30 20.60
C ARG A 337 0.13 -3.99 19.36
N TYR A 338 0.40 -3.19 18.36
CA TYR A 338 0.91 -3.62 17.07
C TYR A 338 1.77 -2.52 16.46
N VAL A 339 2.92 -2.89 15.93
CA VAL A 339 3.82 -1.97 15.24
C VAL A 339 4.36 -2.63 13.98
N ASP A 340 4.30 -1.92 12.86
CA ASP A 340 4.91 -2.32 11.60
C ASP A 340 6.22 -1.54 11.39
N ILE A 341 7.35 -2.28 11.45
CA ILE A 341 8.72 -1.75 11.31
C ILE A 341 9.44 -2.52 10.19
N PRO A 342 9.38 -2.08 8.94
CA PRO A 342 10.11 -2.72 7.84
C PRO A 342 11.63 -2.55 8.02
N LEU A 343 12.33 -3.59 8.45
CA LEU A 343 13.78 -3.59 8.70
C LEU A 343 14.60 -3.74 7.42
N GLN A 344 14.08 -4.47 6.43
CA GLN A 344 14.65 -4.78 5.13
C GLN A 344 15.80 -5.80 5.18
N HIS A 345 16.75 -5.69 6.09
CA HIS A 345 17.83 -6.63 6.38
C HIS A 345 18.32 -6.45 7.81
N ILE A 346 19.29 -7.28 8.25
CA ILE A 346 19.95 -7.15 9.56
C ILE A 346 21.48 -7.14 9.46
N HIS A 347 22.08 -7.76 8.44
CA HIS A 347 23.51 -7.81 8.28
C HIS A 347 24.09 -6.43 7.97
N GLU A 348 25.12 -6.01 8.69
CA GLU A 348 25.69 -4.66 8.65
C GLU A 348 26.01 -4.16 7.23
N ASN A 349 26.75 -4.95 6.46
CA ASN A 349 27.08 -4.60 5.08
C ASN A 349 25.84 -4.43 4.19
N MET A 350 24.79 -5.22 4.40
CA MET A 350 23.53 -5.08 3.64
C MET A 350 22.79 -3.82 4.03
N LEU A 351 22.69 -3.50 5.31
CA LEU A 351 22.08 -2.26 5.80
C LEU A 351 22.80 -1.02 5.22
N GLU A 352 24.14 -1.02 5.21
CA GLU A 352 24.94 0.03 4.61
C GLU A 352 24.66 0.17 3.09
N ARG A 353 24.72 -0.93 2.34
CA ARG A 353 24.42 -0.96 0.89
C ARG A 353 22.99 -0.53 0.58
N MET A 354 22.03 -0.92 1.41
CA MET A 354 20.63 -0.49 1.34
C MET A 354 20.43 0.95 1.78
N ARG A 355 21.43 1.60 2.38
CA ARG A 355 21.36 2.95 3.00
C ARG A 355 20.25 3.05 4.05
N ARG A 356 20.18 2.05 4.94
CA ARG A 356 19.17 2.03 6.02
C ARG A 356 19.55 2.89 7.21
N GLU A 357 20.80 3.37 7.29
CA GLU A 357 21.30 4.30 8.31
C GLU A 357 21.12 3.82 9.77
N THR A 358 20.95 2.50 9.95
CA THR A 358 20.87 1.80 11.23
C THR A 358 21.87 0.66 11.23
N SER A 359 22.52 0.39 12.36
CA SER A 359 23.40 -0.76 12.54
C SER A 359 22.61 -2.00 12.98
N GLN A 360 23.21 -3.17 12.83
CA GLN A 360 22.66 -4.44 13.35
C GLN A 360 22.38 -4.34 14.86
N GLN A 361 23.36 -3.89 15.63
CA GLN A 361 23.23 -3.79 17.09
C GLN A 361 22.11 -2.81 17.49
N TYR A 362 22.02 -1.66 16.83
CA TYR A 362 20.94 -0.71 17.08
C TYR A 362 19.55 -1.32 16.85
N ILE A 363 19.37 -2.12 15.79
CA ILE A 363 18.08 -2.77 15.49
C ILE A 363 17.73 -3.78 16.58
N VAL A 364 18.71 -4.61 17.02
CA VAL A 364 18.53 -5.58 18.09
C VAL A 364 18.10 -4.89 19.39
N ASP A 365 18.82 -3.84 19.79
CA ASP A 365 18.54 -3.06 21.00
C ASP A 365 17.18 -2.39 20.93
N LEU A 366 16.81 -1.83 19.77
CA LEU A 366 15.51 -1.19 19.54
C LEU A 366 14.36 -2.19 19.74
N ILE A 367 14.45 -3.37 19.15
CA ILE A 367 13.41 -4.42 19.30
C ILE A 367 13.24 -4.83 20.76
N GLN A 368 14.35 -5.07 21.46
CA GLN A 368 14.33 -5.40 22.89
C GLN A 368 13.67 -4.27 23.71
N LYS A 369 14.02 -3.02 23.43
CA LYS A 369 13.47 -1.84 24.08
C LYS A 369 11.97 -1.67 23.85
N ILE A 370 11.51 -1.88 22.61
CA ILE A 370 10.08 -1.83 22.28
C ILE A 370 9.31 -2.92 23.04
N ARG A 371 9.80 -4.16 23.03
CA ARG A 371 9.15 -5.28 23.74
C ARG A 371 9.13 -5.08 25.27
N ALA A 372 10.19 -4.54 25.83
CA ALA A 372 10.26 -4.23 27.26
C ALA A 372 9.32 -3.06 27.64
N GLY A 373 9.27 -2.02 26.82
CA GLY A 373 8.47 -0.82 27.07
C GLY A 373 6.98 -0.98 26.77
N ILE A 374 6.60 -1.91 25.89
CA ILE A 374 5.20 -2.14 25.49
C ILE A 374 4.89 -3.64 25.62
N PRO A 375 4.55 -4.12 26.82
CA PRO A 375 4.25 -5.53 27.03
C PRO A 375 3.11 -6.03 26.14
N GLY A 376 3.31 -7.17 25.47
CA GLY A 376 2.33 -7.80 24.58
C GLY A 376 2.25 -7.18 23.19
N ILE A 377 3.20 -6.32 22.80
CA ILE A 377 3.26 -5.75 21.46
C ILE A 377 3.51 -6.83 20.41
N ALA A 378 2.74 -6.81 19.33
CA ALA A 378 3.00 -7.58 18.13
C ALA A 378 3.91 -6.77 17.19
N LEU A 379 5.06 -7.32 16.84
CA LEU A 379 5.99 -6.71 15.89
C LEU A 379 5.79 -7.33 14.50
N ARG A 380 5.48 -6.48 13.55
CA ARG A 380 5.49 -6.81 12.13
C ARG A 380 6.74 -6.23 11.48
N THR A 381 7.38 -7.02 10.65
CA THR A 381 8.54 -6.57 9.87
C THR A 381 8.49 -7.07 8.43
N THR A 382 9.35 -6.49 7.61
CA THR A 382 9.54 -6.89 6.23
C THR A 382 11.02 -6.96 5.92
N PHE A 383 11.44 -8.03 5.23
CA PHE A 383 12.80 -8.21 4.74
C PHE A 383 12.85 -8.30 3.22
N ILE A 384 14.00 -7.91 2.66
CA ILE A 384 14.32 -8.07 1.24
C ILE A 384 15.51 -9.03 1.15
N VAL A 385 15.34 -10.14 0.44
CA VAL A 385 16.39 -11.13 0.16
C VAL A 385 16.87 -11.04 -1.28
N GLY A 386 18.13 -11.43 -1.52
CA GLY A 386 18.73 -11.36 -2.84
C GLY A 386 19.06 -9.94 -3.30
N PHE A 387 19.31 -9.03 -2.35
CA PHE A 387 19.81 -7.69 -2.64
C PHE A 387 21.21 -7.77 -3.28
N PRO A 388 21.59 -6.87 -4.23
CA PRO A 388 22.89 -6.91 -4.90
C PRO A 388 24.06 -7.02 -3.91
N GLY A 389 24.87 -8.08 -4.07
CA GLY A 389 26.02 -8.38 -3.21
C GLY A 389 25.70 -9.10 -1.90
N GLU A 390 24.46 -9.57 -1.69
CA GLU A 390 24.12 -10.41 -0.55
C GLU A 390 24.82 -11.78 -0.66
N THR A 391 25.74 -12.07 0.26
CA THR A 391 26.46 -13.34 0.33
C THR A 391 25.63 -14.40 1.08
N GLU A 392 26.08 -15.67 1.05
CA GLU A 392 25.44 -16.71 1.86
C GLU A 392 25.54 -16.39 3.36
N SER A 393 26.69 -15.93 3.84
CA SER A 393 26.87 -15.52 5.23
C SER A 393 25.96 -14.37 5.63
N SER A 394 25.74 -13.39 4.75
CA SER A 394 24.78 -12.30 5.02
C SER A 394 23.35 -12.81 5.13
N PHE A 395 23.00 -13.77 4.29
CA PHE A 395 21.70 -14.42 4.31
C PHE A 395 21.50 -15.29 5.56
N GLU A 396 22.51 -16.08 5.96
CA GLU A 396 22.48 -16.88 7.20
C GLU A 396 22.26 -15.99 8.43
N THR A 397 22.98 -14.85 8.51
CA THR A 397 22.76 -13.85 9.58
C THR A 397 21.31 -13.38 9.65
N LEU A 398 20.67 -13.14 8.50
CA LEU A 398 19.27 -12.76 8.45
C LEU A 398 18.35 -13.90 8.95
N LEU A 399 18.60 -15.11 8.49
CA LEU A 399 17.80 -16.28 8.85
C LEU A 399 17.87 -16.58 10.33
N ASP A 400 19.06 -16.49 10.93
CA ASP A 400 19.26 -16.69 12.36
C ASP A 400 18.61 -15.58 13.18
N PHE A 401 18.72 -14.34 12.75
CA PHE A 401 18.03 -13.21 13.39
C PHE A 401 16.50 -13.41 13.42
N VAL A 402 15.91 -13.91 12.34
CA VAL A 402 14.46 -14.23 12.29
C VAL A 402 14.11 -15.32 13.30
N ARG A 403 14.92 -16.37 13.39
CA ARG A 403 14.73 -17.50 14.34
C ARG A 403 14.82 -17.07 15.80
N GLU A 404 15.77 -16.18 16.11
CA GLU A 404 16.03 -15.70 17.46
C GLU A 404 15.00 -14.65 17.92
N THR A 405 14.68 -13.70 17.03
CA THR A 405 13.79 -12.57 17.34
C THR A 405 12.33 -13.00 17.45
N LYS A 406 11.90 -13.99 16.64
CA LYS A 406 10.54 -14.53 16.63
C LYS A 406 9.49 -13.44 16.45
N PHE A 407 9.51 -12.78 15.29
CA PHE A 407 8.51 -11.77 14.95
C PHE A 407 7.10 -12.38 14.90
N GLU A 408 6.13 -11.68 15.45
CA GLU A 408 4.73 -12.07 15.41
C GLU A 408 4.20 -12.09 13.99
N ARG A 409 4.61 -11.12 13.16
CA ARG A 409 4.27 -11.02 11.74
C ARG A 409 5.51 -10.66 10.92
N LEU A 410 5.72 -11.34 9.81
CA LEU A 410 6.89 -11.13 8.96
C LEU A 410 6.55 -11.37 7.49
N GLY A 411 6.93 -10.44 6.62
CA GLY A 411 6.88 -10.59 5.16
C GLY A 411 8.29 -10.62 4.56
N VAL A 412 8.47 -11.37 3.46
CA VAL A 412 9.75 -11.43 2.73
C VAL A 412 9.52 -11.17 1.26
N PHE A 413 10.21 -10.18 0.73
CA PHE A 413 10.25 -9.88 -0.70
C PHE A 413 11.58 -10.32 -1.31
N THR A 414 11.55 -10.79 -2.53
CA THR A 414 12.76 -10.86 -3.35
C THR A 414 13.10 -9.46 -3.86
N TYR A 415 14.38 -9.12 -3.89
CA TYR A 415 14.81 -7.85 -4.46
C TYR A 415 14.39 -7.73 -5.93
N SER A 416 13.67 -6.66 -6.27
CA SER A 416 13.33 -6.24 -7.63
C SER A 416 14.33 -5.18 -8.10
N GLN A 417 14.92 -5.38 -9.28
CA GLN A 417 15.87 -4.43 -9.87
C GLN A 417 15.12 -3.29 -10.53
N GLU A 418 14.95 -2.18 -9.80
CA GLU A 418 14.16 -1.04 -10.24
C GLU A 418 15.01 0.02 -10.95
N ASP A 419 14.61 0.39 -12.15
CA ASP A 419 15.22 1.49 -12.90
C ASP A 419 15.11 2.83 -12.16
N GLY A 420 16.17 3.62 -12.26
CA GLY A 420 16.27 4.91 -11.58
C GLY A 420 16.65 4.82 -10.11
N THR A 421 16.77 3.62 -9.51
CA THR A 421 17.30 3.43 -8.16
C THR A 421 18.82 3.26 -8.17
N LEU A 422 19.47 3.48 -7.03
CA LEU A 422 20.90 3.23 -6.90
C LEU A 422 21.19 1.73 -6.95
N ALA A 423 20.37 0.92 -6.28
CA ALA A 423 20.54 -0.53 -6.24
C ALA A 423 20.36 -1.20 -7.61
N GLY A 424 19.50 -0.63 -8.47
CA GLY A 424 19.33 -1.12 -9.85
C GLY A 424 20.60 -1.07 -10.69
N LYS A 425 21.55 -0.18 -10.33
CA LYS A 425 22.85 0.00 -11.00
C LYS A 425 24.01 -0.71 -10.30
N MET A 426 23.78 -1.34 -9.15
CA MET A 426 24.83 -2.02 -8.40
C MET A 426 25.29 -3.29 -9.13
N ALA A 427 26.58 -3.55 -9.09
CA ALA A 427 27.13 -4.85 -9.47
C ALA A 427 26.76 -5.93 -8.43
N GLY A 428 26.87 -7.20 -8.84
CA GLY A 428 26.58 -8.33 -7.94
C GLY A 428 25.08 -8.61 -7.80
N GLN A 429 24.30 -8.39 -8.84
CA GLN A 429 22.88 -8.80 -8.92
C GLN A 429 22.78 -10.32 -8.69
N ILE A 430 21.82 -10.72 -7.88
CA ILE A 430 21.61 -12.11 -7.49
C ILE A 430 20.60 -12.77 -8.45
N PRO A 431 20.87 -14.01 -8.94
CA PRO A 431 19.92 -14.72 -9.79
C PRO A 431 18.58 -14.97 -9.10
N ASP A 432 17.47 -14.89 -9.84
CA ASP A 432 16.11 -15.00 -9.28
C ASP A 432 15.87 -16.34 -8.56
N LYS A 433 16.42 -17.44 -9.07
CA LYS A 433 16.37 -18.76 -8.39
C LYS A 433 16.95 -18.72 -6.97
N VAL A 434 18.05 -17.97 -6.78
CA VAL A 434 18.68 -17.82 -5.45
C VAL A 434 17.81 -16.94 -4.55
N LYS A 435 17.28 -15.83 -5.08
CA LYS A 435 16.36 -14.96 -4.35
C LYS A 435 15.13 -15.74 -3.89
N GLN A 436 14.53 -16.52 -4.78
CA GLN A 436 13.33 -17.32 -4.48
C GLN A 436 13.62 -18.36 -3.40
N LYS A 437 14.73 -19.10 -3.52
CA LYS A 437 15.15 -20.07 -2.50
C LYS A 437 15.35 -19.42 -1.13
N ARG A 438 16.03 -18.26 -1.08
CA ARG A 438 16.22 -17.51 0.18
C ARG A 438 14.90 -17.07 0.79
N ARG A 439 13.98 -16.55 -0.02
CA ARG A 439 12.63 -16.21 0.41
C ARG A 439 11.91 -17.41 1.03
N GLU A 440 11.93 -18.56 0.35
CA GLU A 440 11.29 -19.78 0.84
C GLU A 440 11.86 -20.24 2.19
N LEU A 441 13.19 -20.18 2.38
CA LEU A 441 13.83 -20.55 3.63
C LEU A 441 13.42 -19.64 4.80
N VAL A 442 13.38 -18.32 4.58
CA VAL A 442 12.94 -17.39 5.64
C VAL A 442 11.45 -17.57 5.93
N MET A 443 10.61 -17.77 4.89
CA MET A 443 9.18 -18.01 5.08
C MET A 443 8.92 -19.32 5.81
N ALA A 444 9.68 -20.39 5.52
CA ALA A 444 9.56 -21.66 6.24
C ALA A 444 9.96 -21.53 7.73
N ALA A 445 10.95 -20.70 8.04
CA ALA A 445 11.30 -20.39 9.44
C ALA A 445 10.16 -19.61 10.13
N GLN A 446 9.64 -18.56 9.46
CA GLN A 446 8.55 -17.75 9.99
C GLN A 446 7.25 -18.55 10.17
N HIS A 447 6.95 -19.49 9.29
CA HIS A 447 5.78 -20.36 9.43
C HIS A 447 5.79 -21.13 10.77
N LYS A 448 6.95 -21.70 11.15
CA LYS A 448 7.11 -22.37 12.43
C LYS A 448 6.95 -21.41 13.61
N ILE A 449 7.48 -20.19 13.49
CA ILE A 449 7.37 -19.14 14.50
C ILE A 449 5.91 -18.70 14.66
N ALA A 450 5.22 -18.45 13.56
CA ALA A 450 3.83 -18.04 13.54
C ALA A 450 2.93 -19.04 14.26
N ARG A 451 3.15 -20.33 14.02
CA ARG A 451 2.45 -21.41 14.73
C ARG A 451 2.68 -21.35 16.25
N GLN A 452 3.93 -21.16 16.70
CA GLN A 452 4.25 -21.00 18.14
C GLN A 452 3.59 -19.75 18.74
N VAL A 453 3.59 -18.65 18.00
CA VAL A 453 2.91 -17.42 18.40
C VAL A 453 1.42 -17.65 18.54
N SER A 454 0.78 -18.29 17.57
CA SER A 454 -0.66 -18.60 17.60
C SER A 454 -1.03 -19.56 18.75
N GLU A 455 -0.19 -20.55 19.02
CA GLU A 455 -0.37 -21.48 20.16
C GLU A 455 -0.39 -20.76 21.51
N ASN A 456 0.44 -19.70 21.69
CA ASN A 456 0.48 -18.91 22.92
C ASN A 456 -0.82 -18.12 23.19
N PHE A 457 -1.70 -17.98 22.22
CA PHE A 457 -3.01 -17.33 22.42
C PHE A 457 -4.07 -18.31 22.95
N VAL A 458 -3.88 -19.62 22.82
CA VAL A 458 -4.90 -20.61 23.25
C VAL A 458 -5.15 -20.48 24.75
N GLY A 459 -6.44 -20.46 25.11
CA GLY A 459 -6.92 -20.28 26.49
C GLY A 459 -7.07 -18.82 26.93
N ARG A 460 -6.51 -17.83 26.17
CA ARG A 460 -6.64 -16.40 26.52
C ARG A 460 -7.99 -15.83 26.09
N GLU A 461 -8.46 -14.88 26.86
CA GLU A 461 -9.57 -14.00 26.48
C GLU A 461 -9.00 -12.73 25.86
N ILE A 462 -9.47 -12.37 24.68
CA ILE A 462 -9.01 -11.18 23.97
C ILE A 462 -10.18 -10.36 23.44
N LYS A 463 -9.97 -9.05 23.27
CA LYS A 463 -10.87 -8.15 22.57
C LYS A 463 -10.65 -8.29 21.07
N VAL A 464 -11.72 -8.42 20.32
CA VAL A 464 -11.69 -8.54 18.86
C VAL A 464 -12.66 -7.56 18.21
N LEU A 465 -12.37 -7.14 16.98
CA LEU A 465 -13.29 -6.43 16.10
C LEU A 465 -13.92 -7.45 15.15
N VAL A 466 -15.24 -7.64 15.23
CA VAL A 466 -15.98 -8.58 14.38
C VAL A 466 -16.19 -7.92 13.01
N GLU A 467 -15.67 -8.50 11.94
CA GLU A 467 -15.63 -7.86 10.62
C GLU A 467 -16.67 -8.38 9.64
N GLY A 468 -17.08 -9.62 9.78
CA GLY A 468 -18.02 -10.22 8.84
C GLY A 468 -18.38 -11.66 9.17
N GLN A 469 -19.17 -12.24 8.28
CA GLN A 469 -19.49 -13.65 8.30
C GLN A 469 -18.52 -14.39 7.36
N ALA A 470 -17.98 -15.51 7.82
CA ALA A 470 -17.18 -16.39 6.98
C ALA A 470 -18.07 -17.01 5.89
N ASN A 471 -17.69 -16.88 4.62
CA ASN A 471 -18.35 -17.54 3.52
C ASN A 471 -17.41 -18.54 2.83
N GLU A 472 -17.98 -19.54 2.16
CA GLU A 472 -17.23 -20.59 1.47
C GLU A 472 -16.24 -20.05 0.43
N LYS A 473 -16.58 -18.96 -0.26
CA LYS A 473 -15.69 -18.29 -1.23
C LYS A 473 -14.48 -17.64 -0.56
N GLN A 474 -14.66 -17.02 0.61
CA GLN A 474 -13.55 -16.41 1.37
C GLN A 474 -12.59 -17.47 1.92
N LEU A 475 -13.08 -18.67 2.17
CA LEU A 475 -12.29 -19.80 2.64
C LEU A 475 -11.67 -20.61 1.50
N GLN A 476 -12.32 -20.67 0.34
CA GLN A 476 -11.69 -21.16 -0.90
C GLN A 476 -10.64 -20.17 -1.44
N GLN A 477 -10.85 -18.86 -1.25
CA GLN A 477 -9.86 -17.80 -1.48
C GLN A 477 -8.79 -17.73 -0.39
N ALA A 478 -8.97 -18.36 0.77
CA ALA A 478 -7.92 -18.54 1.77
C ALA A 478 -6.79 -19.48 1.29
N ASN A 479 -6.97 -20.18 0.17
CA ASN A 479 -5.91 -20.83 -0.60
C ASN A 479 -5.06 -19.85 -1.42
N VAL A 480 -5.35 -18.56 -1.40
CA VAL A 480 -4.51 -17.55 -2.03
C VAL A 480 -3.30 -17.37 -1.13
N SER A 481 -2.16 -17.86 -1.59
CA SER A 481 -0.87 -17.44 -1.06
C SER A 481 -0.74 -15.95 -1.30
N SER A 482 -1.08 -15.13 -0.30
CA SER A 482 -0.70 -13.73 -0.27
C SER A 482 0.80 -13.69 0.02
N TRP A 483 1.57 -13.93 -1.01
CA TRP A 483 3.03 -13.97 -0.95
C TRP A 483 3.62 -12.61 -0.50
N GLU A 484 2.92 -11.52 -0.74
CA GLU A 484 3.35 -10.17 -0.38
C GLU A 484 3.37 -9.94 1.14
N HIS A 485 2.56 -10.69 1.88
CA HIS A 485 2.37 -10.46 3.32
C HIS A 485 2.73 -11.66 4.18
N GLY A 486 3.29 -12.71 3.58
CA GLY A 486 3.77 -13.88 4.31
C GLY A 486 2.70 -14.87 4.78
N LEU A 487 1.43 -14.63 4.46
CA LEU A 487 0.36 -15.56 4.76
C LEU A 487 0.28 -16.65 3.69
N ILE A 488 0.88 -17.80 3.95
CA ILE A 488 0.62 -19.02 3.20
C ILE A 488 -0.54 -19.71 3.91
N ARG A 489 -1.72 -19.69 3.34
CA ARG A 489 -2.88 -20.45 3.82
C ARG A 489 -2.93 -21.74 3.04
N GLU A 490 -2.40 -22.83 3.60
CA GLU A 490 -2.54 -24.15 3.03
C GLU A 490 -3.96 -24.69 3.25
N ALA A 491 -4.38 -25.60 2.36
CA ALA A 491 -5.74 -26.15 2.23
C ALA A 491 -6.26 -26.96 3.45
N GLU A 492 -5.56 -27.00 4.56
CA GLU A 492 -6.00 -27.72 5.77
C GLU A 492 -7.19 -27.07 6.50
N THR A 493 -7.55 -25.84 6.15
CA THR A 493 -8.80 -25.20 6.61
C THR A 493 -10.07 -25.90 6.11
N SER A 494 -9.96 -26.87 5.19
CA SER A 494 -11.08 -27.68 4.70
C SER A 494 -11.77 -28.55 5.77
N LYS A 495 -11.20 -28.68 6.96
CA LYS A 495 -11.81 -29.39 8.10
C LYS A 495 -12.77 -28.56 8.95
N LEU A 496 -12.79 -27.23 8.77
CA LEU A 496 -13.76 -26.36 9.41
C LEU A 496 -15.08 -26.44 8.63
N GLN A 497 -16.13 -27.00 9.22
CA GLN A 497 -17.50 -26.87 8.69
C GLN A 497 -17.93 -25.40 8.84
N ILE A 498 -17.80 -24.66 7.75
CA ILE A 498 -17.68 -23.19 7.66
C ILE A 498 -18.99 -22.44 7.88
N GLN A 499 -20.12 -23.11 7.85
CA GLN A 499 -21.47 -22.51 7.74
C GLN A 499 -21.91 -21.60 8.91
N ASN A 500 -21.12 -21.47 10.00
CA ASN A 500 -21.52 -20.70 11.19
C ASN A 500 -20.37 -19.90 11.85
N TYR A 501 -19.33 -19.54 11.12
CA TYR A 501 -18.24 -18.76 11.69
C TYR A 501 -18.31 -17.28 11.31
N LEU A 502 -18.00 -16.42 12.30
CA LEU A 502 -17.70 -15.01 12.07
C LEU A 502 -16.19 -14.85 11.86
N ILE A 503 -15.82 -13.81 11.10
CA ILE A 503 -14.43 -13.37 10.94
C ILE A 503 -14.23 -12.13 11.81
N ALA A 504 -13.14 -12.13 12.57
CA ALA A 504 -12.72 -11.01 13.40
C ALA A 504 -11.21 -10.82 13.36
N ARG A 505 -10.72 -9.72 13.90
CA ARG A 505 -9.30 -9.45 14.14
C ARG A 505 -9.05 -8.99 15.58
N GLY A 506 -7.87 -9.32 16.10
CA GLY A 506 -7.35 -8.78 17.35
C GLY A 506 -6.49 -7.52 17.17
N GLU A 507 -5.99 -6.99 18.28
CA GLU A 507 -5.02 -5.89 18.25
C GLU A 507 -3.73 -6.25 17.50
N ALA A 508 -3.35 -7.52 17.53
CA ALA A 508 -2.11 -8.03 16.93
C ALA A 508 -2.16 -8.20 15.41
N ASP A 509 -3.29 -7.84 14.77
CA ASP A 509 -3.52 -8.11 13.36
C ASP A 509 -4.01 -6.86 12.62
N ALA A 510 -3.30 -6.43 11.58
CA ALA A 510 -3.73 -5.36 10.70
C ALA A 510 -4.76 -5.86 9.66
N PRO A 511 -5.67 -4.98 9.17
CA PRO A 511 -6.66 -5.36 8.16
C PRO A 511 -6.02 -5.90 6.89
N ASP A 512 -6.61 -6.94 6.32
CA ASP A 512 -6.29 -7.55 5.02
C ASP A 512 -4.89 -8.19 4.90
N ILE A 513 -3.99 -7.97 5.85
CA ILE A 513 -2.57 -8.34 5.75
C ILE A 513 -2.23 -9.51 6.67
N ASP A 514 -2.73 -9.51 7.93
CA ASP A 514 -2.33 -10.44 8.97
C ASP A 514 -3.37 -11.55 9.19
N GLY A 515 -3.24 -12.29 10.31
CA GLY A 515 -4.11 -13.39 10.66
C GLY A 515 -5.56 -12.98 10.93
N ARG A 516 -6.45 -13.95 10.92
CA ARG A 516 -7.87 -13.78 11.24
C ARG A 516 -8.23 -14.60 12.48
N ILE A 517 -9.36 -14.23 13.08
CA ILE A 517 -9.94 -14.97 14.19
C ILE A 517 -11.30 -15.47 13.74
N TYR A 518 -11.44 -16.79 13.67
CA TYR A 518 -12.69 -17.44 13.33
C TYR A 518 -13.49 -17.71 14.61
N ILE A 519 -14.65 -17.09 14.74
CA ILE A 519 -15.48 -17.18 15.96
C ILE A 519 -16.68 -18.06 15.70
N ARG A 520 -16.82 -19.12 16.48
CA ARG A 520 -18.00 -19.98 16.46
C ARG A 520 -19.10 -19.37 17.31
N GLY A 521 -20.15 -18.86 16.68
CA GLY A 521 -21.27 -18.24 17.41
C GLY A 521 -21.85 -17.04 16.69
N ARG A 522 -22.62 -16.22 17.43
CA ARG A 522 -23.28 -15.01 16.92
C ARG A 522 -22.80 -13.80 17.70
N LEU A 523 -22.23 -12.83 17.03
CA LEU A 523 -21.82 -11.55 17.56
C LEU A 523 -22.19 -10.45 16.56
N PRO A 524 -22.37 -9.20 17.01
CA PRO A 524 -22.68 -8.08 16.11
C PRO A 524 -21.48 -7.76 15.22
N ILE A 525 -21.71 -7.71 13.90
CA ILE A 525 -20.69 -7.34 12.91
C ILE A 525 -20.44 -5.83 13.00
N GLY A 526 -19.17 -5.42 12.90
CA GLY A 526 -18.72 -4.03 13.01
C GLY A 526 -18.50 -3.57 14.45
N GLU A 527 -18.67 -4.42 15.45
CA GLU A 527 -18.53 -4.10 16.86
C GLU A 527 -17.40 -4.89 17.53
N PHE A 528 -16.91 -4.35 18.65
CA PHE A 528 -15.99 -5.08 19.51
C PHE A 528 -16.72 -6.16 20.32
N ALA A 529 -16.03 -7.29 20.49
CA ALA A 529 -16.48 -8.36 21.35
C ALA A 529 -15.31 -8.95 22.14
N LYS A 530 -15.62 -9.65 23.22
CA LYS A 530 -14.64 -10.43 23.99
C LYS A 530 -14.81 -11.90 23.65
N VAL A 531 -13.72 -12.55 23.29
CA VAL A 531 -13.71 -13.95 22.88
C VAL A 531 -12.61 -14.72 23.58
N LYS A 532 -12.82 -16.02 23.79
CA LYS A 532 -11.83 -16.96 24.30
C LYS A 532 -11.24 -17.75 23.14
N ILE A 533 -9.92 -17.76 23.03
CA ILE A 533 -9.23 -18.55 22.00
C ILE A 533 -9.23 -20.01 22.43
N ILE A 534 -9.74 -20.88 21.57
CA ILE A 534 -9.89 -22.34 21.81
C ILE A 534 -9.02 -23.19 20.90
N GLY A 535 -8.41 -22.59 19.87
CA GLY A 535 -7.53 -23.27 18.92
C GLY A 535 -6.88 -22.30 17.95
N HIS A 536 -6.05 -22.84 17.07
CA HIS A 536 -5.33 -22.05 16.07
C HIS A 536 -4.99 -22.88 14.83
N THR A 537 -4.71 -22.21 13.72
CA THR A 537 -3.92 -22.66 12.59
C THR A 537 -2.51 -22.04 12.69
N ASP A 538 -1.71 -22.10 11.64
CA ASP A 538 -0.38 -21.49 11.71
C ASP A 538 -0.43 -19.95 11.89
N TYR A 539 -1.41 -19.28 11.30
CA TYR A 539 -1.57 -17.83 11.34
C TYR A 539 -2.88 -17.33 11.91
N ASP A 540 -3.93 -18.14 11.86
CA ASP A 540 -5.27 -17.77 12.28
C ASP A 540 -5.61 -18.39 13.65
N LEU A 541 -6.51 -17.75 14.38
CA LEU A 541 -7.02 -18.22 15.66
C LEU A 541 -8.46 -18.69 15.53
N ILE A 542 -8.86 -19.60 16.42
CA ILE A 542 -10.23 -20.11 16.54
C ILE A 542 -10.73 -19.73 17.93
N ALA A 543 -11.92 -19.16 18.00
CA ALA A 543 -12.47 -18.61 19.23
C ALA A 543 -13.95 -18.93 19.41
N GLU A 544 -14.42 -18.73 20.66
CA GLU A 544 -15.82 -18.70 21.03
C GLU A 544 -16.15 -17.44 21.82
N PRO A 545 -17.37 -16.91 21.77
CA PRO A 545 -17.78 -15.77 22.57
C PRO A 545 -17.59 -16.04 24.07
N VAL A 546 -17.13 -15.05 24.83
CA VAL A 546 -17.21 -15.09 26.28
C VAL A 546 -18.61 -14.68 26.68
N ALA A 547 -19.27 -15.48 27.54
CA ALA A 547 -20.64 -15.25 28.02
C ALA A 547 -20.78 -13.93 28.80
#